data_9e5cf7b5a31d42858988871f02d53947
#
_entry.id   9e5cf7b5a31d42858988871f02d53947
#
_cell.length_a   1.000
_cell.length_b   1.000
_cell.length_c   1.000
_cell.angle_alpha   90.00
_cell.angle_beta   90.00
_cell.angle_gamma   90.00
#
_symmetry.space_group_name_H-M   'P 1'
#
loop_
_entity.id
_entity.type
_entity.pdbx_description
1 polymer ?
#
loop_
_entity_poly.entity_id
_entity_poly.type
_entity_poly.pdbx_seq_one_letter_code
_entity_poly.pdbx_strand_id
1 'polypeptide(L)'
;MRVSRCLLVFALALGASLVPARQTFAQSEIGAQIRALDWEEGPTTAELGKMATIEVPEGFQFVGKPGASKFMELLQNPSDGDELGVLLNVEGGWFVVFDFSDMGYVKDDDKDDLDAKAILDSIKEGTEASNKVRKQRGWPTLSVVGWHEEPYYDAESNNLTWSIIGSSDDGESINHSTRMLGRRGVMRVNLVTSAEEIDAALPVFNEMLSEFTFTDGNKYSEFTRGDKVAEYGLAGLIVGGAGVALVKSGLLQKFGKLIAVGVVALLGFLKKLFSGLTGRQTADSANV
;
A
#
# COMPACT_ATOMS: atom_id res chain seq x y z
N MET A 1 1.04 0.47 -19.03
CA MET A 1 1.76 0.68 -17.75
C MET A 1 0.70 0.91 -16.68
N ARG A 2 0.38 -0.11 -15.90
CA ARG A 2 -0.49 0.05 -14.72
C ARG A 2 0.40 0.55 -13.59
N VAL A 3 0.16 1.77 -13.14
CA VAL A 3 0.83 2.34 -11.97
C VAL A 3 0.22 1.64 -10.75
N SER A 4 0.97 0.71 -10.14
CA SER A 4 0.59 0.10 -8.86
C SER A 4 0.58 1.21 -7.80
N ARG A 5 -0.60 1.66 -7.41
CA ARG A 5 -0.77 2.63 -6.33
C ARG A 5 -0.65 1.88 -5.02
N CYS A 6 0.39 2.19 -4.24
CA CYS A 6 0.46 1.78 -2.83
C CYS A 6 -0.72 2.44 -2.12
N LEU A 7 -1.81 1.71 -1.89
CA LEU A 7 -2.96 2.17 -1.14
C LEU A 7 -2.71 1.86 0.33
N LEU A 8 -2.58 2.92 1.13
CA LEU A 8 -2.69 2.84 2.57
C LEU A 8 -4.12 2.41 2.91
N VAL A 9 -4.24 1.29 3.59
CA VAL A 9 -5.51 0.79 4.10
C VAL A 9 -5.76 1.48 5.43
N PHE A 10 -6.82 2.28 5.52
CA PHE A 10 -7.29 2.86 6.76
C PHE A 10 -8.69 2.33 7.04
N ALA A 11 -8.88 1.65 8.14
CA ALA A 11 -10.19 1.23 8.60
C ALA A 11 -10.73 2.18 9.67
N LEU A 12 -12.03 2.31 9.67
CA LEU A 12 -12.79 3.03 10.68
C LEU A 12 -12.82 2.22 11.98
N ALA A 13 -12.19 2.73 13.04
CA ALA A 13 -12.41 2.21 14.38
C ALA A 13 -13.79 2.70 14.88
N LEU A 14 -14.66 1.78 15.28
CA LEU A 14 -15.98 2.06 15.83
C LEU A 14 -15.85 2.59 17.28
N GLY A 15 -15.57 3.88 17.43
CA GLY A 15 -15.65 4.60 18.70
C GLY A 15 -17.09 4.97 19.04
N ALA A 16 -17.55 4.64 20.25
CA ALA A 16 -18.89 4.98 20.76
C ALA A 16 -18.98 6.48 21.08
N SER A 17 -19.29 7.32 20.09
CA SER A 17 -19.68 8.73 20.25
C SER A 17 -21.14 8.89 19.82
N LEU A 18 -21.88 9.83 20.40
CA LEU A 18 -23.26 10.17 20.05
C LEU A 18 -23.39 10.52 18.56
N VAL A 19 -23.61 9.52 17.74
CA VAL A 19 -23.72 9.60 16.28
C VAL A 19 -25.18 9.88 15.91
N PRO A 20 -25.49 10.81 14.97
CA PRO A 20 -26.86 11.04 14.53
C PRO A 20 -27.46 9.79 13.90
N ALA A 21 -28.76 9.56 14.13
CA ALA A 21 -29.48 8.32 13.78
C ALA A 21 -29.25 7.79 12.35
N ARG A 22 -29.00 8.67 11.37
CA ARG A 22 -28.69 8.27 9.99
C ARG A 22 -27.35 7.54 9.84
N GLN A 23 -26.32 7.90 10.63
CA GLN A 23 -25.01 7.23 10.60
C GLN A 23 -25.11 5.84 11.26
N THR A 24 -25.92 5.71 12.32
CA THR A 24 -26.14 4.42 13.01
C THR A 24 -26.83 3.38 12.11
N PHE A 25 -27.77 3.80 11.26
CA PHE A 25 -28.43 2.90 10.30
C PHE A 25 -27.47 2.45 9.18
N ALA A 26 -26.67 3.36 8.62
CA ALA A 26 -25.68 3.01 7.59
C ALA A 26 -24.59 2.07 8.13
N GLN A 27 -24.08 2.32 9.34
CA GLN A 27 -23.12 1.45 10.00
C GLN A 27 -23.70 0.06 10.32
N SER A 28 -24.98 -0.02 10.71
CA SER A 28 -25.67 -1.31 10.93
C SER A 28 -25.84 -2.09 9.63
N GLU A 29 -26.08 -1.40 8.52
CA GLU A 29 -26.20 -2.01 7.19
C GLU A 29 -24.86 -2.52 6.66
N ILE A 30 -23.78 -1.73 6.79
CA ILE A 30 -22.42 -2.15 6.44
C ILE A 30 -22.01 -3.37 7.28
N GLY A 31 -22.23 -3.33 8.58
CA GLY A 31 -21.95 -4.46 9.47
C GLY A 31 -22.73 -5.73 9.09
N ALA A 32 -23.98 -5.60 8.64
CA ALA A 32 -24.76 -6.73 8.14
C ALA A 32 -24.18 -7.29 6.84
N GLN A 33 -23.75 -6.43 5.93
CA GLN A 33 -23.10 -6.85 4.67
C GLN A 33 -21.75 -7.52 4.92
N ILE A 34 -20.94 -7.04 5.87
CA ILE A 34 -19.69 -7.68 6.27
C ILE A 34 -19.95 -9.08 6.84
N ARG A 35 -20.92 -9.23 7.75
CA ARG A 35 -21.29 -10.55 8.29
C ARG A 35 -21.85 -11.52 7.25
N ALA A 36 -22.38 -11.02 6.16
CA ALA A 36 -22.93 -11.84 5.06
C ALA A 36 -21.86 -12.30 4.06
N LEU A 37 -20.59 -11.91 4.21
CA LEU A 37 -19.50 -12.45 3.40
C LEU A 37 -19.28 -13.92 3.77
N ASP A 38 -18.66 -14.65 2.88
CA ASP A 38 -18.42 -16.09 2.97
C ASP A 38 -17.20 -16.37 3.87
N TRP A 39 -17.36 -16.16 5.17
CA TRP A 39 -16.32 -16.31 6.18
C TRP A 39 -16.07 -17.79 6.50
N GLU A 40 -14.80 -18.17 6.55
CA GLU A 40 -14.31 -19.44 7.09
C GLU A 40 -13.84 -19.22 8.53
N GLU A 41 -14.39 -19.98 9.49
CA GLU A 41 -14.01 -19.85 10.90
C GLU A 41 -12.74 -20.67 11.20
N GLY A 42 -11.84 -20.07 12.01
CA GLY A 42 -10.70 -20.82 12.56
C GLY A 42 -11.12 -21.82 13.68
N PRO A 43 -10.31 -22.85 13.98
CA PRO A 43 -8.99 -23.09 13.39
C PRO A 43 -9.08 -23.75 12.00
N THR A 44 -8.38 -23.21 11.02
CA THR A 44 -8.29 -23.75 9.65
C THR A 44 -7.05 -23.19 8.94
N THR A 45 -6.64 -23.83 7.84
CA THR A 45 -5.58 -23.30 6.96
C THR A 45 -6.23 -22.60 5.77
N ALA A 46 -5.94 -21.32 5.57
CA ALA A 46 -6.43 -20.56 4.43
C ALA A 46 -5.41 -20.46 3.31
N GLU A 47 -5.89 -20.55 2.07
CA GLU A 47 -5.07 -20.38 0.88
C GLU A 47 -5.01 -18.90 0.47
N LEU A 48 -3.82 -18.35 0.33
CA LEU A 48 -3.55 -17.03 -0.22
C LEU A 48 -3.22 -17.15 -1.72
N GLY A 49 -4.26 -17.46 -2.48
CA GLY A 49 -4.14 -17.82 -3.89
C GLY A 49 -3.32 -19.10 -4.08
N LYS A 50 -2.36 -19.05 -5.04
CA LYS A 50 -1.41 -20.16 -5.27
C LYS A 50 -0.03 -19.87 -4.68
N MET A 51 0.09 -18.76 -3.93
CA MET A 51 1.39 -18.24 -3.53
C MET A 51 1.79 -18.66 -2.13
N ALA A 52 0.83 -18.79 -1.22
CA ALA A 52 1.10 -19.03 0.19
C ALA A 52 -0.11 -19.60 0.90
N THR A 53 0.10 -20.06 2.14
CA THR A 53 -0.93 -20.43 3.10
C THR A 53 -0.73 -19.68 4.41
N ILE A 54 -1.78 -19.54 5.19
CA ILE A 54 -1.77 -18.99 6.53
C ILE A 54 -2.69 -19.81 7.45
N GLU A 55 -2.26 -20.10 8.66
CA GLU A 55 -3.12 -20.67 9.66
C GLU A 55 -4.07 -19.61 10.23
N VAL A 56 -5.36 -19.92 10.25
CA VAL A 56 -6.41 -19.09 10.85
C VAL A 56 -6.66 -19.60 12.26
N PRO A 57 -6.31 -18.85 13.31
CA PRO A 57 -6.48 -19.31 14.68
C PRO A 57 -7.95 -19.36 15.11
N GLU A 58 -8.24 -20.04 16.24
CA GLU A 58 -9.52 -19.95 16.91
C GLU A 58 -9.84 -18.48 17.28
N GLY A 59 -11.11 -18.07 17.13
CA GLY A 59 -11.54 -16.67 17.34
C GLY A 59 -11.31 -15.74 16.14
N PHE A 60 -10.77 -16.26 15.06
CA PHE A 60 -10.60 -15.53 13.81
C PHE A 60 -11.49 -16.10 12.70
N GLN A 61 -11.81 -15.23 11.75
CA GLN A 61 -12.52 -15.58 10.53
C GLN A 61 -11.69 -15.13 9.32
N PHE A 62 -11.68 -15.93 8.28
CA PHE A 62 -11.00 -15.64 7.01
C PHE A 62 -12.01 -15.53 5.88
N VAL A 63 -11.81 -14.54 4.99
CA VAL A 63 -12.54 -14.46 3.72
C VAL A 63 -11.55 -14.30 2.57
N GLY A 64 -11.59 -15.21 1.62
CA GLY A 64 -10.81 -15.16 0.39
C GLY A 64 -11.45 -14.29 -0.69
N LYS A 65 -10.92 -14.35 -1.91
CA LYS A 65 -11.55 -13.70 -3.08
C LYS A 65 -12.90 -14.36 -3.41
N PRO A 66 -13.92 -13.59 -3.85
CA PRO A 66 -13.99 -12.12 -4.03
C PRO A 66 -14.38 -11.36 -2.75
N GLY A 67 -14.61 -12.04 -1.64
CA GLY A 67 -15.09 -11.45 -0.39
C GLY A 67 -14.14 -10.41 0.20
N ALA A 68 -12.82 -10.65 0.10
CA ALA A 68 -11.81 -9.71 0.56
C ALA A 68 -11.92 -8.33 -0.13
N SER A 69 -12.04 -8.30 -1.46
CA SER A 69 -12.24 -7.04 -2.20
C SER A 69 -13.54 -6.36 -1.81
N LYS A 70 -14.62 -7.14 -1.60
CA LYS A 70 -15.90 -6.59 -1.13
C LYS A 70 -15.81 -6.02 0.27
N PHE A 71 -15.10 -6.68 1.18
CA PHE A 71 -14.82 -6.17 2.53
C PHE A 71 -14.11 -4.81 2.46
N MET A 72 -13.08 -4.68 1.64
CA MET A 72 -12.34 -3.43 1.46
C MET A 72 -13.22 -2.30 0.93
N GLU A 73 -14.08 -2.58 -0.07
CA GLU A 73 -15.04 -1.60 -0.59
C GLU A 73 -16.05 -1.14 0.48
N LEU A 74 -16.58 -2.07 1.29
CA LEU A 74 -17.51 -1.77 2.38
C LEU A 74 -16.89 -0.85 3.43
N LEU A 75 -15.59 -0.97 3.68
CA LEU A 75 -14.81 -0.09 4.54
C LEU A 75 -14.31 1.17 3.82
N GLN A 76 -14.85 1.48 2.64
CA GLN A 76 -14.47 2.66 1.83
C GLN A 76 -12.98 2.71 1.48
N ASN A 77 -12.34 1.55 1.36
CA ASN A 77 -10.99 1.43 0.84
C ASN A 77 -11.06 1.03 -0.63
N PRO A 78 -10.39 1.80 -1.53
CA PRO A 78 -10.39 1.45 -2.93
C PRO A 78 -9.71 0.10 -3.12
N SER A 79 -10.44 -0.88 -3.66
CA SER A 79 -9.91 -2.18 -4.07
C SER A 79 -9.53 -2.12 -5.56
N ASP A 80 -8.40 -2.71 -5.91
CA ASP A 80 -8.00 -2.99 -7.30
C ASP A 80 -8.16 -4.48 -7.66
N GLY A 81 -8.69 -5.26 -6.71
CA GLY A 81 -8.98 -6.68 -6.87
C GLY A 81 -7.77 -7.59 -6.70
N ASP A 82 -6.68 -7.07 -6.15
CA ASP A 82 -5.45 -7.85 -5.90
C ASP A 82 -5.44 -8.53 -4.51
N GLU A 83 -6.41 -8.19 -3.64
CA GLU A 83 -6.55 -8.81 -2.32
C GLU A 83 -6.76 -10.31 -2.45
N LEU A 84 -5.98 -11.08 -1.73
CA LEU A 84 -6.07 -12.54 -1.65
C LEU A 84 -6.96 -13.01 -0.52
N GLY A 85 -7.00 -12.25 0.58
CA GLY A 85 -7.82 -12.57 1.73
C GLY A 85 -7.82 -11.48 2.78
N VAL A 86 -8.79 -11.57 3.67
CA VAL A 86 -8.90 -10.79 4.90
C VAL A 86 -9.09 -11.75 6.06
N LEU A 87 -8.32 -11.55 7.12
CA LEU A 87 -8.44 -12.24 8.38
C LEU A 87 -8.98 -11.24 9.42
N LEU A 88 -10.11 -11.56 10.03
CA LEU A 88 -10.81 -10.72 10.99
C LEU A 88 -10.71 -11.32 12.39
N ASN A 89 -10.21 -10.55 13.34
CA ASN A 89 -10.37 -10.86 14.77
C ASN A 89 -11.79 -10.46 15.19
N VAL A 90 -12.62 -11.46 15.51
CA VAL A 90 -14.04 -11.23 15.80
C VAL A 90 -14.25 -10.47 17.11
N GLU A 91 -13.39 -10.71 18.11
CA GLU A 91 -13.52 -10.11 19.45
C GLU A 91 -12.75 -8.78 19.55
N GLY A 92 -11.56 -8.70 18.92
CA GLY A 92 -10.66 -7.57 19.04
C GLY A 92 -10.93 -6.42 18.06
N GLY A 93 -11.86 -6.56 17.12
CA GLY A 93 -12.26 -5.47 16.22
C GLY A 93 -11.19 -5.02 15.22
N TRP A 94 -10.12 -5.79 15.03
CA TRP A 94 -9.05 -5.52 14.07
C TRP A 94 -8.98 -6.60 12.98
N PHE A 95 -8.33 -6.28 11.87
CA PHE A 95 -8.22 -7.21 10.76
C PHE A 95 -6.87 -7.10 10.04
N VAL A 96 -6.56 -8.15 9.29
CA VAL A 96 -5.36 -8.24 8.46
C VAL A 96 -5.77 -8.45 7.00
N VAL A 97 -5.18 -7.66 6.10
CA VAL A 97 -5.38 -7.81 4.66
C VAL A 97 -4.14 -8.41 4.03
N PHE A 98 -4.33 -9.41 3.20
CA PHE A 98 -3.28 -10.06 2.41
C PHE A 98 -3.48 -9.74 0.94
N ASP A 99 -2.44 -9.27 0.28
CA ASP A 99 -2.41 -9.13 -1.17
C ASP A 99 -1.02 -9.48 -1.72
N PHE A 100 -0.94 -9.92 -2.96
CA PHE A 100 0.32 -10.31 -3.59
C PHE A 100 0.65 -9.43 -4.79
N SER A 101 1.87 -8.91 -4.79
CA SER A 101 2.40 -8.12 -5.91
C SER A 101 3.42 -8.94 -6.70
N ASP A 102 3.05 -9.40 -7.91
CA ASP A 102 3.93 -10.12 -8.84
C ASP A 102 4.90 -9.16 -9.56
N MET A 103 5.78 -8.53 -8.77
CA MET A 103 6.74 -7.56 -9.29
C MET A 103 8.08 -8.17 -9.68
N GLY A 104 8.32 -9.41 -9.33
CA GLY A 104 9.61 -10.09 -9.44
C GLY A 104 10.36 -10.11 -8.12
N TYR A 105 11.53 -10.75 -8.13
CA TYR A 105 12.41 -10.87 -6.97
C TYR A 105 12.93 -9.50 -6.54
N VAL A 106 12.65 -9.12 -5.30
CA VAL A 106 13.12 -7.87 -4.72
C VAL A 106 14.45 -8.12 -4.03
N LYS A 107 15.49 -7.41 -4.46
CA LYS A 107 16.78 -7.44 -3.79
C LYS A 107 16.75 -6.59 -2.54
N ASP A 108 17.46 -7.03 -1.52
CA ASP A 108 17.60 -6.34 -0.24
C ASP A 108 18.93 -5.56 -0.12
N ASP A 109 19.53 -5.22 -1.26
CA ASP A 109 20.81 -4.52 -1.34
C ASP A 109 20.78 -3.12 -0.67
N ASP A 110 19.58 -2.52 -0.53
CA ASP A 110 19.33 -1.19 0.06
C ASP A 110 18.80 -1.24 1.50
N LYS A 111 18.94 -2.36 2.20
CA LYS A 111 18.38 -2.56 3.55
C LYS A 111 18.93 -1.59 4.61
N ASP A 112 20.17 -1.14 4.44
CA ASP A 112 20.83 -0.21 5.35
C ASP A 112 20.61 1.27 4.94
N ASP A 113 19.90 1.53 3.83
CA ASP A 113 19.69 2.86 3.24
C ASP A 113 18.23 3.34 3.34
N LEU A 114 17.45 2.83 4.31
CA LEU A 114 16.06 3.21 4.52
C LEU A 114 15.98 4.59 5.21
N ASP A 115 15.78 5.66 4.41
CA ASP A 115 15.56 7.03 4.94
C ASP A 115 14.11 7.18 5.40
N ALA A 116 13.85 6.93 6.69
CA ALA A 116 12.52 6.99 7.29
C ALA A 116 11.83 8.34 7.07
N LYS A 117 12.59 9.46 7.11
CA LYS A 117 12.01 10.78 6.88
C LYS A 117 11.55 10.97 5.44
N ALA A 118 12.40 10.66 4.46
CA ALA A 118 12.07 10.79 3.04
C ALA A 118 10.92 9.84 2.65
N ILE A 119 10.88 8.63 3.24
CA ILE A 119 9.80 7.67 3.06
C ILE A 119 8.48 8.23 3.60
N LEU A 120 8.47 8.78 4.83
CA LEU A 120 7.26 9.36 5.42
C LEU A 120 6.73 10.54 4.61
N ASP A 121 7.60 11.43 4.14
CA ASP A 121 7.22 12.55 3.29
C ASP A 121 6.55 12.04 2.00
N SER A 122 7.08 11.00 1.37
CA SER A 122 6.49 10.37 0.17
C SER A 122 5.13 9.71 0.46
N ILE A 123 4.95 9.10 1.62
CA ILE A 123 3.68 8.51 2.04
C ILE A 123 2.62 9.62 2.21
N LYS A 124 2.98 10.74 2.85
CA LYS A 124 2.10 11.91 3.02
C LYS A 124 1.65 12.47 1.66
N GLU A 125 2.57 12.63 0.72
CA GLU A 125 2.24 13.06 -0.65
C GLU A 125 1.31 12.08 -1.37
N GLY A 126 1.56 10.77 -1.24
CA GLY A 126 0.71 9.71 -1.78
C GLY A 126 -0.70 9.73 -1.19
N THR A 127 -0.82 9.99 0.11
CA THR A 127 -2.09 10.12 0.82
C THR A 127 -2.88 11.31 0.31
N GLU A 128 -2.25 12.46 0.10
CA GLU A 128 -2.90 13.63 -0.50
C GLU A 128 -3.41 13.36 -1.93
N ALA A 129 -2.66 12.60 -2.71
CA ALA A 129 -3.11 12.17 -4.04
C ALA A 129 -4.32 11.21 -3.95
N SER A 130 -4.33 10.29 -2.98
CA SER A 130 -5.45 9.39 -2.71
C SER A 130 -6.69 10.16 -2.24
N ASN A 131 -6.54 11.19 -1.42
CA ASN A 131 -7.61 12.04 -0.93
C ASN A 131 -8.41 12.72 -2.04
N LYS A 132 -7.79 12.99 -3.19
CA LYS A 132 -8.52 13.51 -4.36
C LYS A 132 -9.54 12.50 -4.89
N VAL A 133 -9.19 11.22 -4.91
CA VAL A 133 -10.09 10.13 -5.32
C VAL A 133 -11.17 9.91 -4.27
N ARG A 134 -10.81 9.92 -2.99
CA ARG A 134 -11.76 9.78 -1.87
C ARG A 134 -12.83 10.87 -1.90
N LYS A 135 -12.43 12.13 -2.07
CA LYS A 135 -13.36 13.26 -2.22
C LYS A 135 -14.32 13.09 -3.41
N GLN A 136 -13.82 12.60 -4.55
CA GLN A 136 -14.68 12.33 -5.73
C GLN A 136 -15.73 11.24 -5.46
N ARG A 137 -15.44 10.29 -4.56
CA ARG A 137 -16.35 9.21 -4.14
C ARG A 137 -17.23 9.60 -2.95
N GLY A 138 -17.08 10.80 -2.40
CA GLY A 138 -17.77 11.23 -1.18
C GLY A 138 -17.29 10.52 0.09
N TRP A 139 -16.07 9.97 0.09
CA TRP A 139 -15.47 9.30 1.23
C TRP A 139 -14.68 10.27 2.10
N PRO A 140 -14.58 10.02 3.42
CA PRO A 140 -13.74 10.80 4.32
C PRO A 140 -12.29 10.87 3.83
N THR A 141 -11.63 11.98 4.07
CA THR A 141 -10.19 12.12 3.79
C THR A 141 -9.36 11.55 4.92
N LEU A 142 -8.14 11.18 4.61
CA LEU A 142 -7.18 10.59 5.53
C LEU A 142 -5.96 11.50 5.66
N SER A 143 -5.35 11.52 6.83
CA SER A 143 -4.05 12.14 7.04
C SER A 143 -3.08 11.16 7.68
N VAL A 144 -1.79 11.34 7.39
CA VAL A 144 -0.71 10.58 8.02
C VAL A 144 -0.10 11.47 9.09
N VAL A 145 -0.25 11.06 10.34
CA VAL A 145 0.31 11.76 11.51
C VAL A 145 1.82 11.56 11.53
N GLY A 146 2.27 10.31 11.53
CA GLY A 146 3.68 9.95 11.58
C GLY A 146 3.89 8.45 11.65
N TRP A 147 5.11 8.08 12.01
CA TRP A 147 5.43 6.70 12.33
C TRP A 147 4.90 6.34 13.72
N HIS A 148 4.30 5.15 13.83
CA HIS A 148 4.21 4.42 15.09
C HIS A 148 5.50 3.62 15.28
N GLU A 149 6.01 3.01 14.17
CA GLU A 149 7.29 2.31 14.10
C GLU A 149 7.95 2.62 12.75
N GLU A 150 9.20 3.06 12.78
CA GLU A 150 9.97 3.35 11.56
C GLU A 150 10.27 2.07 10.78
N PRO A 151 10.49 2.17 9.44
CA PRO A 151 10.75 0.99 8.63
C PRO A 151 12.06 0.31 9.04
N TYR A 152 12.00 -1.01 9.15
CA TYR A 152 13.16 -1.88 9.35
C TYR A 152 13.03 -3.16 8.52
N TYR A 153 14.16 -3.75 8.16
CA TYR A 153 14.24 -5.00 7.44
C TYR A 153 14.89 -6.08 8.29
N ASP A 154 14.19 -7.20 8.43
CA ASP A 154 14.72 -8.40 9.06
C ASP A 154 15.22 -9.38 7.97
N ALA A 155 16.54 -9.60 7.94
CA ALA A 155 17.18 -10.46 6.97
C ALA A 155 17.00 -11.97 7.27
N GLU A 156 16.59 -12.35 8.49
CA GLU A 156 16.33 -13.76 8.83
C GLU A 156 14.99 -14.22 8.26
N SER A 157 13.96 -13.40 8.42
CA SER A 157 12.62 -13.66 7.88
C SER A 157 12.39 -13.11 6.45
N ASN A 158 13.29 -12.27 5.95
CA ASN A 158 13.14 -11.50 4.71
C ASN A 158 11.89 -10.63 4.72
N ASN A 159 11.61 -10.00 5.86
CA ASN A 159 10.46 -9.13 6.05
C ASN A 159 10.88 -7.67 6.21
N LEU A 160 10.19 -6.79 5.49
CA LEU A 160 10.28 -5.35 5.67
C LEU A 160 9.03 -4.87 6.40
N THR A 161 9.20 -4.26 7.57
CA THR A 161 8.10 -3.90 8.48
C THR A 161 8.13 -2.42 8.84
N TRP A 162 6.96 -1.83 9.03
CA TRP A 162 6.76 -0.46 9.53
C TRP A 162 5.33 -0.26 10.02
N SER A 163 5.08 0.78 10.82
CA SER A 163 3.74 1.17 11.26
C SER A 163 3.50 2.66 11.09
N ILE A 164 2.31 3.02 10.62
CA ILE A 164 1.89 4.40 10.41
C ILE A 164 0.68 4.71 11.27
N ILE A 165 0.70 5.89 11.90
CA ILE A 165 -0.46 6.48 12.53
C ILE A 165 -1.23 7.25 11.46
N GLY A 166 -2.44 6.80 11.17
CA GLY A 166 -3.39 7.49 10.32
C GLY A 166 -4.46 8.17 11.14
N SER A 167 -5.04 9.23 10.61
CA SER A 167 -6.15 9.96 11.24
C SER A 167 -7.22 10.29 10.22
N SER A 168 -8.48 10.21 10.64
CA SER A 168 -9.66 10.61 9.90
C SER A 168 -10.64 11.34 10.84
N ASP A 169 -11.82 11.73 10.33
CA ASP A 169 -12.89 12.30 11.15
C ASP A 169 -13.39 11.33 12.23
N ASP A 170 -13.16 10.03 12.06
CA ASP A 170 -13.60 8.97 12.98
C ASP A 170 -12.54 8.62 14.04
N GLY A 171 -11.35 9.21 14.00
CA GLY A 171 -10.26 9.01 14.96
C GLY A 171 -8.96 8.56 14.35
N GLU A 172 -8.05 8.06 15.20
CA GLU A 172 -6.76 7.55 14.81
C GLU A 172 -6.76 6.03 14.66
N SER A 173 -6.00 5.54 13.71
CA SER A 173 -5.76 4.11 13.47
C SER A 173 -4.29 3.83 13.24
N ILE A 174 -3.87 2.62 13.55
CA ILE A 174 -2.53 2.12 13.25
C ILE A 174 -2.62 1.17 12.05
N ASN A 175 -1.79 1.43 11.06
CA ASN A 175 -1.55 0.52 9.94
C ASN A 175 -0.16 -0.07 10.10
N HIS A 176 -0.08 -1.30 10.60
CA HIS A 176 1.15 -2.05 10.70
C HIS A 176 1.32 -2.90 9.45
N SER A 177 2.37 -2.65 8.70
CA SER A 177 2.61 -3.21 7.39
C SER A 177 3.83 -4.11 7.40
N THR A 178 3.67 -5.33 6.90
CA THR A 178 4.77 -6.26 6.64
C THR A 178 4.81 -6.60 5.16
N ARG A 179 5.99 -6.60 4.58
CA ARG A 179 6.27 -7.04 3.21
C ARG A 179 7.14 -8.28 3.28
N MET A 180 6.53 -9.44 3.08
CA MET A 180 7.21 -10.72 3.09
C MET A 180 7.73 -10.99 1.69
N LEU A 181 9.07 -11.02 1.53
CA LEU A 181 9.68 -11.19 0.23
C LEU A 181 9.58 -12.65 -0.22
N GLY A 182 9.16 -12.84 -1.46
CA GLY A 182 9.09 -14.12 -2.13
C GLY A 182 9.92 -14.13 -3.42
N ARG A 183 10.05 -15.30 -4.04
CA ARG A 183 10.80 -15.47 -5.29
C ARG A 183 10.27 -14.63 -6.45
N ARG A 184 8.94 -14.50 -6.56
CA ARG A 184 8.28 -13.85 -7.70
C ARG A 184 7.74 -12.47 -7.40
N GLY A 185 7.76 -12.08 -6.15
CA GLY A 185 7.16 -10.81 -5.71
C GLY A 185 7.06 -10.76 -4.20
N VAL A 186 6.09 -10.02 -3.72
CA VAL A 186 5.96 -9.66 -2.31
C VAL A 186 4.54 -9.92 -1.83
N MET A 187 4.40 -10.67 -0.74
CA MET A 187 3.15 -10.72 0.01
C MET A 187 3.08 -9.45 0.86
N ARG A 188 2.08 -8.63 0.60
CA ARG A 188 1.79 -7.42 1.38
C ARG A 188 0.78 -7.81 2.45
N VAL A 189 1.17 -7.64 3.69
CA VAL A 189 0.34 -7.94 4.85
C VAL A 189 0.14 -6.65 5.62
N ASN A 190 -1.11 -6.27 5.86
CA ASN A 190 -1.44 -5.04 6.57
C ASN A 190 -2.41 -5.33 7.70
N LEU A 191 -1.93 -5.22 8.95
CA LEU A 191 -2.76 -5.18 10.14
C LEU A 191 -3.33 -3.77 10.30
N VAL A 192 -4.65 -3.68 10.49
CA VAL A 192 -5.36 -2.44 10.76
C VAL A 192 -6.07 -2.55 12.11
N THR A 193 -5.72 -1.65 13.01
CA THR A 193 -6.23 -1.63 14.39
C THR A 193 -6.32 -0.20 14.91
N SER A 194 -6.90 -0.01 16.09
CA SER A 194 -6.88 1.26 16.80
C SER A 194 -5.55 1.49 17.55
N ALA A 195 -5.29 2.73 17.95
CA ALA A 195 -4.10 3.06 18.74
C ALA A 195 -4.14 2.42 20.15
N GLU A 196 -5.33 2.14 20.66
CA GLU A 196 -5.53 1.52 21.96
C GLU A 196 -5.29 0.00 21.95
N GLU A 197 -5.48 -0.63 20.79
CA GLU A 197 -5.43 -2.09 20.65
C GLU A 197 -4.13 -2.61 20.08
N ILE A 198 -3.26 -1.75 19.52
CA ILE A 198 -2.05 -2.18 18.81
C ILE A 198 -1.12 -3.03 19.67
N ASP A 199 -0.94 -2.67 20.95
CA ASP A 199 -0.04 -3.39 21.87
C ASP A 199 -0.54 -4.82 22.17
N ALA A 200 -1.86 -5.05 22.14
CA ALA A 200 -2.47 -6.36 22.31
C ALA A 200 -2.52 -7.13 20.98
N ALA A 201 -2.70 -6.44 19.85
CA ALA A 201 -2.83 -7.05 18.54
C ALA A 201 -1.48 -7.53 17.97
N LEU A 202 -0.38 -6.78 18.16
CA LEU A 202 0.93 -7.10 17.59
C LEU A 202 1.47 -8.49 17.97
N PRO A 203 1.44 -8.92 19.23
CA PRO A 203 1.92 -10.27 19.58
C PRO A 203 1.15 -11.37 18.85
N VAL A 204 -0.18 -11.25 18.79
CA VAL A 204 -1.05 -12.20 18.10
C VAL A 204 -0.81 -12.19 16.59
N PHE A 205 -0.67 -11.01 16.01
CA PHE A 205 -0.32 -10.83 14.60
C PHE A 205 1.02 -11.47 14.26
N ASN A 206 2.04 -11.26 15.08
CA ASN A 206 3.38 -11.84 14.85
C ASN A 206 3.38 -13.36 14.99
N GLU A 207 2.65 -13.91 15.98
CA GLU A 207 2.47 -15.36 16.11
C GLU A 207 1.79 -15.93 14.87
N MET A 208 0.71 -15.33 14.41
CA MET A 208 0.02 -15.72 13.18
C MET A 208 0.94 -15.64 11.95
N LEU A 209 1.75 -14.59 11.80
CA LEU A 209 2.68 -14.49 10.68
C LEU A 209 3.83 -15.53 10.74
N SER A 210 4.15 -16.07 11.89
CA SER A 210 5.13 -17.17 12.01
C SER A 210 4.64 -18.45 11.35
N GLU A 211 3.33 -18.61 11.21
CA GLU A 211 2.69 -19.76 10.55
C GLU A 211 2.43 -19.51 9.05
N PHE A 212 2.79 -18.33 8.54
CA PHE A 212 2.72 -18.05 7.10
C PHE A 212 3.78 -18.83 6.33
N THR A 213 3.38 -19.45 5.23
CA THR A 213 4.30 -20.22 4.41
C THR A 213 4.07 -19.97 2.92
N PHE A 214 5.12 -19.52 2.22
CA PHE A 214 5.11 -19.55 0.76
C PHE A 214 5.08 -20.99 0.25
N THR A 215 4.27 -21.26 -0.75
CA THR A 215 4.27 -22.56 -1.44
C THR A 215 5.61 -22.81 -2.14
N ASP A 216 5.94 -24.08 -2.39
CA ASP A 216 7.18 -24.47 -3.06
C ASP A 216 7.31 -23.78 -4.44
N GLY A 217 8.50 -23.31 -4.74
CA GLY A 217 8.79 -22.52 -5.93
C GLY A 217 8.51 -21.01 -5.79
N ASN A 218 7.98 -20.55 -4.64
CA ASN A 218 7.68 -19.15 -4.35
C ASN A 218 8.47 -18.56 -3.18
N LYS A 219 9.27 -19.36 -2.46
CA LYS A 219 10.09 -18.91 -1.33
C LYS A 219 11.22 -17.99 -1.80
N TYR A 220 11.58 -17.01 -1.02
CA TYR A 220 12.66 -16.06 -1.33
C TYR A 220 13.99 -16.75 -1.63
N SER A 221 14.34 -17.78 -0.86
CA SER A 221 15.55 -18.58 -1.02
C SER A 221 15.59 -19.43 -2.31
N GLU A 222 14.47 -19.57 -3.01
CA GLU A 222 14.39 -20.36 -4.24
C GLU A 222 14.66 -19.55 -5.52
N PHE A 223 15.11 -18.29 -5.37
CA PHE A 223 15.51 -17.45 -6.52
C PHE A 223 16.55 -18.17 -7.39
N THR A 224 16.35 -18.13 -8.69
CA THR A 224 17.28 -18.69 -9.66
C THR A 224 17.68 -17.66 -10.72
N ARG A 225 18.88 -17.82 -11.25
CA ARG A 225 19.36 -16.94 -12.31
C ARG A 225 18.44 -17.02 -13.54
N GLY A 226 17.86 -15.87 -13.90
CA GLY A 226 16.90 -15.76 -15.01
C GLY A 226 15.47 -15.47 -14.54
N ASP A 227 15.20 -15.54 -13.23
CA ASP A 227 13.93 -15.05 -12.69
C ASP A 227 13.80 -13.54 -12.91
N LYS A 228 12.56 -13.07 -13.01
CA LYS A 228 12.26 -11.65 -13.08
C LYS A 228 12.71 -10.96 -11.80
N VAL A 229 13.50 -9.90 -11.91
CA VAL A 229 13.92 -9.04 -10.79
C VAL A 229 13.06 -7.80 -10.76
N ALA A 230 12.67 -7.35 -9.58
CA ALA A 230 11.91 -6.13 -9.39
C ALA A 230 12.71 -4.88 -9.82
N GLU A 231 12.00 -3.85 -10.28
CA GLU A 231 12.61 -2.60 -10.75
C GLU A 231 13.11 -1.71 -9.60
N TYR A 232 12.67 -1.96 -8.38
CA TYR A 232 13.02 -1.20 -7.18
C TYR A 232 13.23 -2.12 -5.98
N GLY A 233 14.02 -1.66 -5.00
CA GLY A 233 14.33 -2.36 -3.76
C GLY A 233 13.34 -2.08 -2.63
N LEU A 234 13.81 -2.25 -1.38
CA LEU A 234 12.98 -2.19 -0.17
C LEU A 234 12.27 -0.85 0.03
N ALA A 235 12.97 0.27 -0.13
CA ALA A 235 12.36 1.59 0.00
C ALA A 235 11.16 1.77 -0.95
N GLY A 236 11.24 1.20 -2.14
CA GLY A 236 10.17 1.22 -3.13
C GLY A 236 8.95 0.40 -2.75
N LEU A 237 9.09 -0.61 -1.89
CA LEU A 237 7.97 -1.39 -1.37
C LEU A 237 7.09 -0.58 -0.41
N ILE A 238 7.66 0.42 0.24
CA ILE A 238 6.94 1.27 1.20
C ILE A 238 6.16 2.36 0.46
N VAL A 239 6.82 3.08 -0.46
CA VAL A 239 6.26 4.27 -1.11
C VAL A 239 5.57 3.98 -2.44
N GLY A 240 5.70 2.76 -2.95
CA GLY A 240 5.26 2.38 -4.30
C GLY A 240 6.19 2.86 -5.40
N GLY A 241 6.13 2.21 -6.58
CA GLY A 241 7.08 2.45 -7.68
C GLY A 241 7.18 3.90 -8.16
N ALA A 242 6.10 4.69 -8.07
CA ALA A 242 6.13 6.11 -8.43
C ALA A 242 6.88 6.98 -7.40
N GLY A 243 6.90 6.57 -6.12
CA GLY A 243 7.62 7.26 -5.04
C GLY A 243 9.13 6.98 -5.03
N VAL A 244 9.59 5.91 -5.66
CA VAL A 244 11.02 5.52 -5.70
C VAL A 244 11.90 6.59 -6.34
N ALA A 245 11.40 7.30 -7.32
CA ALA A 245 12.12 8.42 -7.94
C ALA A 245 12.40 9.55 -6.94
N LEU A 246 11.54 9.71 -5.92
CA LEU A 246 11.67 10.71 -4.88
C LEU A 246 12.60 10.25 -3.75
N VAL A 247 12.52 8.99 -3.34
CA VAL A 247 13.33 8.42 -2.24
C VAL A 247 14.77 8.17 -2.66
N LYS A 248 15.03 7.70 -3.87
CA LYS A 248 16.40 7.65 -4.45
C LYS A 248 17.05 9.03 -4.59
N SER A 249 16.33 10.08 -4.24
CA SER A 249 16.76 11.46 -4.35
C SER A 249 17.46 12.03 -3.10
N GLY A 250 18.13 11.23 -2.28
CA GLY A 250 19.41 11.69 -1.79
C GLY A 250 20.25 12.23 -2.97
N LEU A 251 19.90 11.78 -4.17
CA LEU A 251 20.12 12.41 -5.45
C LEU A 251 19.51 13.82 -5.59
N LEU A 252 18.36 14.18 -5.01
CA LEU A 252 17.79 15.53 -5.13
C LEU A 252 18.67 16.59 -4.44
N GLN A 253 19.34 16.29 -3.36
CA GLN A 253 20.31 17.23 -2.80
C GLN A 253 21.59 17.37 -3.68
N LYS A 254 22.03 16.30 -4.35
CA LYS A 254 23.21 16.33 -5.22
C LYS A 254 22.90 16.70 -6.68
N PHE A 255 21.72 16.39 -7.17
CA PHE A 255 21.34 16.59 -8.59
C PHE A 255 20.17 17.57 -8.81
N GLY A 256 19.60 18.16 -7.78
CA GLY A 256 18.55 19.16 -7.91
C GLY A 256 18.92 20.33 -8.85
N LYS A 257 20.20 20.70 -8.87
CA LYS A 257 20.73 21.71 -9.82
C LYS A 257 20.80 21.17 -11.27
N LEU A 258 21.11 19.87 -11.45
CA LEU A 258 21.19 19.22 -12.78
C LEU A 258 19.79 18.93 -13.35
N ILE A 259 18.83 18.56 -12.51
CA ILE A 259 17.42 18.36 -12.92
C ILE A 259 16.79 19.68 -13.36
N ALA A 260 17.02 20.76 -12.61
CA ALA A 260 16.56 22.09 -12.98
C ALA A 260 17.14 22.56 -14.33
N VAL A 261 18.44 22.29 -14.58
CA VAL A 261 19.10 22.58 -15.84
C VAL A 261 18.55 21.70 -16.97
N GLY A 262 18.29 20.42 -16.72
CA GLY A 262 17.70 19.50 -17.71
C GLY A 262 16.29 19.89 -18.12
N VAL A 263 15.45 20.29 -17.18
CA VAL A 263 14.06 20.77 -17.45
C VAL A 263 14.09 22.08 -18.25
N VAL A 264 14.97 23.03 -17.90
CA VAL A 264 15.12 24.28 -18.63
C VAL A 264 15.65 24.04 -20.05
N ALA A 265 16.61 23.12 -20.22
CA ALA A 265 17.13 22.73 -21.54
C ALA A 265 16.04 22.06 -22.40
N LEU A 266 15.22 21.16 -21.81
CA LEU A 266 14.12 20.49 -22.51
C LEU A 266 13.02 21.49 -22.94
N LEU A 267 12.65 22.43 -22.06
CA LEU A 267 11.68 23.49 -22.38
C LEU A 267 12.22 24.45 -23.46
N GLY A 268 13.53 24.77 -23.43
CA GLY A 268 14.20 25.57 -24.46
C GLY A 268 14.24 24.85 -25.80
N PHE A 269 14.50 23.54 -25.80
CA PHE A 269 14.49 22.70 -27.00
C PHE A 269 13.07 22.56 -27.60
N LEU A 270 12.05 22.34 -26.77
CA LEU A 270 10.65 22.31 -27.21
C LEU A 270 10.21 23.65 -27.79
N LYS A 271 10.56 24.78 -27.13
CA LYS A 271 10.25 26.12 -27.66
C LYS A 271 10.91 26.36 -29.01
N LYS A 272 12.14 25.89 -29.22
CA LYS A 272 12.86 26.00 -30.51
C LYS A 272 12.24 25.13 -31.61
N LEU A 273 11.75 23.94 -31.26
CA LEU A 273 11.00 23.07 -32.18
C LEU A 273 9.68 23.69 -32.62
N PHE A 274 8.91 24.25 -31.70
CA PHE A 274 7.62 24.90 -32.01
C PHE A 274 7.77 26.24 -32.72
N SER A 275 8.82 27.03 -32.46
CA SER A 275 9.08 28.28 -33.19
C SER A 275 9.53 28.06 -34.65
N GLY A 276 10.14 26.88 -34.94
CA GLY A 276 10.47 26.50 -36.31
C GLY A 276 9.25 26.05 -37.15
N LEU A 277 8.16 25.67 -36.51
CA LEU A 277 6.91 25.25 -37.18
C LEU A 277 5.95 26.42 -37.46
N THR A 278 6.06 27.54 -36.72
CA THR A 278 5.20 28.73 -36.87
C THR A 278 5.82 29.83 -37.77
N GLY A 279 7.07 29.65 -38.21
CA GLY A 279 7.84 30.61 -39.00
C GLY A 279 7.72 30.52 -40.55
N ARG A 280 6.73 29.81 -41.10
CA ARG A 280 6.60 29.60 -42.54
C ARG A 280 5.20 29.92 -43.06
N GLN A 281 4.77 31.18 -42.89
CA GLN A 281 3.72 31.78 -43.72
C GLN A 281 3.74 33.31 -43.54
N THR A 282 4.58 34.01 -44.23
CA THR A 282 4.34 35.36 -44.74
C THR A 282 5.54 35.76 -45.66
N ALA A 283 5.55 35.33 -46.88
CA ALA A 283 6.24 36.01 -47.98
C ALA A 283 5.75 35.38 -49.29
N ASP A 284 4.61 35.83 -49.78
CA ASP A 284 4.35 35.99 -51.22
C ASP A 284 3.01 36.66 -51.43
N SER A 285 3.02 37.98 -51.51
CA SER A 285 2.03 38.74 -52.27
C SER A 285 2.38 40.25 -52.21
N ALA A 286 3.45 40.62 -52.95
CA ALA A 286 3.61 41.99 -53.41
C ALA A 286 4.52 41.94 -54.66
N ASN A 287 3.87 41.69 -55.83
CA ASN A 287 4.28 42.26 -57.13
C ASN A 287 3.34 41.72 -58.22
N VAL A 288 2.35 42.46 -58.60
CA VAL A 288 1.99 42.92 -59.95
C VAL A 288 1.08 44.10 -59.76
#